data_e2812c6322f23a3505c6fbc3c9064b3f
#
_entry.id   e2812c6322f23a3505c6fbc3c9064b3f
#
_cell.length_a   1.000
_cell.length_b   1.000
_cell.length_c   1.000
_cell.angle_alpha   90.00
_cell.angle_beta   90.00
_cell.angle_gamma   90.00
#
_symmetry.space_group_name_H-M   'P 1'
#
loop_
_entity.id
_entity.type
_entity.pdbx_description
1 polymer ?
#
loop_
_entity_poly.entity_id
_entity_poly.type
_entity_poly.pdbx_seq_one_letter_code
_entity_poly.pdbx_strand_id
1 'polypeptide(L)' 'MAGTPNTSFKDYIEELMDLKRPCTIKFRDVQGTVTQVRGRIVKMEEVSGREIIETDAGFVIGMDQVISVNDKPQGNYC' A
#
# COMPACT_ATOMS: atom_id res chain seq x y z
N MET A 1 -4.78 15.77 17.80
CA MET A 1 -4.62 15.76 17.19
C MET A 1 -4.66 15.41 16.56
N ALA A 2 -4.86 15.32 16.50
CA ALA A 2 -4.85 15.07 15.90
C ALA A 2 -4.53 14.84 15.22
N GLY A 3 -5.13 14.39 15.48
CA GLY A 3 -4.99 13.66 14.39
C GLY A 3 -4.10 14.20 13.68
N THR A 4 -3.29 13.73 13.79
CA THR A 4 -2.40 14.25 13.00
C THR A 4 -2.81 13.96 11.67
N PRO A 5 -2.77 14.90 10.92
CA PRO A 5 -2.91 14.74 9.54
C PRO A 5 -1.91 13.79 9.01
N ASN A 6 -1.06 13.37 9.84
CA ASN A 6 -0.10 12.52 9.37
C ASN A 6 -0.32 11.15 9.65
N THR A 7 -1.53 10.75 9.93
CA THR A 7 -1.86 9.38 9.82
C THR A 7 -1.57 9.06 8.41
N SER A 8 -0.45 8.54 8.20
CA SER A 8 0.04 8.43 6.87
C SER A 8 -0.61 7.26 6.17
N PHE A 9 -0.50 7.25 4.88
CA PHE A 9 -0.93 6.12 4.08
C PHE A 9 -0.21 4.85 4.54
N LYS A 10 1.01 4.98 4.96
CA LYS A 10 1.78 3.87 5.48
C LYS A 10 1.13 3.28 6.74
N ASP A 11 0.62 4.13 7.62
CA ASP A 11 -0.05 3.65 8.83
C ASP A 11 -1.31 2.88 8.48
N TYR A 12 -2.03 3.33 7.48
CA TYR A 12 -3.21 2.64 7.01
C TYR A 12 -2.86 1.24 6.50
N ILE A 13 -1.79 1.15 5.73
CA ILE A 13 -1.31 -0.13 5.20
C ILE A 13 -0.89 -1.05 6.35
N GLU A 14 -0.19 -0.51 7.34
CA GLU A 14 0.23 -1.30 8.48
C GLU A 14 -0.95 -1.85 9.26
N GLU A 15 -1.99 -1.05 9.37
CA GLU A 15 -3.20 -1.48 10.05
C GLU A 15 -3.85 -2.63 9.30
N LEU A 16 -3.95 -2.53 7.99
CA LEU A 16 -4.51 -3.62 7.19
C LEU A 16 -3.69 -4.89 7.35
N MET A 17 -2.38 -4.76 7.43
CA MET A 17 -1.50 -5.90 7.59
C MET A 17 -1.70 -6.53 8.97
N ASP A 18 -1.75 -5.71 10.01
CA ASP A 18 -1.91 -6.21 11.37
C ASP A 18 -3.24 -6.92 11.57
N LEU A 19 -4.28 -6.40 10.95
CA LEU A 19 -5.61 -6.96 11.07
C LEU A 19 -5.86 -8.09 10.08
N LYS A 20 -4.88 -8.33 9.20
CA LYS A 20 -4.95 -9.38 8.17
C LYS A 20 -6.19 -9.24 7.31
N ARG A 21 -6.52 -8.00 6.98
CA ARG A 21 -7.71 -7.72 6.17
C ARG A 21 -7.37 -7.74 4.70
N PRO A 22 -8.22 -8.34 3.88
CA PRO A 22 -8.01 -8.27 2.44
C PRO A 22 -8.24 -6.84 1.95
N CYS A 23 -7.51 -6.45 0.96
CA CYS A 23 -7.64 -5.12 0.38
C CYS A 23 -7.42 -5.18 -1.11
N THR A 24 -7.86 -4.15 -1.81
CA THR A 24 -7.66 -4.02 -3.23
C THR A 24 -6.60 -2.94 -3.43
N ILE A 25 -5.51 -3.30 -4.08
CA ILE A 25 -4.40 -2.39 -4.31
C ILE A 25 -4.34 -2.05 -5.78
N LYS A 26 -4.43 -0.76 -6.08
CA LYS A 26 -4.26 -0.28 -7.43
C LYS A 26 -2.87 0.35 -7.53
N PHE A 27 -2.09 -0.10 -8.48
CA PHE A 27 -0.73 0.39 -8.60
C PHE A 27 -0.33 0.47 -10.07
N ARG A 28 0.74 1.22 -10.32
CA ARG A 28 1.28 1.34 -11.68
C ARG A 28 2.51 0.46 -11.76
N ASP A 29 2.52 -0.45 -12.73
CA ASP A 29 3.64 -1.36 -12.88
C ASP A 29 4.82 -0.68 -13.59
N VAL A 30 5.88 -1.43 -13.82
CA VAL A 30 7.09 -0.86 -14.40
C VAL A 30 6.89 -0.36 -15.82
N GLN A 31 5.86 -0.81 -16.48
CA GLN A 31 5.56 -0.37 -17.83
C GLN A 31 4.60 0.82 -17.85
N GLY A 32 4.18 1.26 -16.68
CA GLY A 32 3.25 2.37 -16.57
C GLY A 32 1.78 1.96 -16.64
N THR A 33 1.51 0.68 -16.70
CA THR A 33 0.14 0.19 -16.78
C THR A 33 -0.47 0.11 -15.38
N VAL A 34 -1.68 0.62 -15.23
CA VAL A 34 -2.39 0.55 -13.96
C VAL A 34 -2.95 -0.85 -13.79
N THR A 35 -2.62 -1.48 -12.70
CA THR A 35 -3.02 -2.85 -12.40
C THR A 35 -3.68 -2.88 -11.03
N GLN A 36 -4.63 -3.76 -10.84
CA GLN A 36 -5.31 -3.89 -9.58
C GLN A 36 -5.21 -5.33 -9.11
N VAL A 37 -4.83 -5.51 -7.85
CA VAL A 37 -4.75 -6.83 -7.25
C VAL A 37 -5.51 -6.81 -5.93
N ARG A 38 -6.01 -7.95 -5.54
CA ARG A 38 -6.74 -8.09 -4.30
C ARG A 38 -6.09 -9.17 -3.45
N GLY A 39 -5.89 -8.90 -2.19
CA GLY A 39 -5.30 -9.87 -1.29
C GLY A 39 -4.93 -9.20 0.02
N ARG A 40 -4.17 -9.92 0.83
CA ARG A 40 -3.73 -9.40 2.12
C ARG A 40 -2.28 -8.97 2.00
N ILE A 41 -1.96 -7.88 2.68
CA ILE A 41 -0.58 -7.45 2.76
C ILE A 41 0.06 -8.24 3.89
N VAL A 42 1.11 -8.99 3.57
CA VAL A 42 1.75 -9.87 4.54
C VAL A 42 3.10 -9.35 4.98
N LYS A 43 3.63 -8.34 4.31
CA LYS A 43 4.96 -7.84 4.65
C LYS A 43 5.10 -6.40 4.19
N MET A 44 5.77 -5.60 5.02
CA MET A 44 6.19 -4.26 4.67
C MET A 44 7.65 -4.16 5.04
N GLU A 45 8.48 -3.68 4.14
CA GLU A 45 9.87 -3.49 4.49
C GLU A 45 10.48 -2.37 3.67
N GLU A 46 11.61 -1.91 4.10
CA GLU A 46 12.34 -0.86 3.40
C GLU A 46 13.61 -1.48 2.82
N VAL A 47 13.81 -1.29 1.53
CA VAL A 47 14.98 -1.82 0.85
C VAL A 47 15.64 -0.66 0.14
N SER A 48 16.87 -0.34 0.53
CA SER A 48 17.65 0.74 -0.09
C SER A 48 16.91 2.08 -0.07
N GLY A 49 16.26 2.38 1.05
CA GLY A 49 15.55 3.64 1.18
C GLY A 49 14.19 3.66 0.52
N ARG A 50 13.76 2.53 -0.01
CA ARG A 50 12.49 2.44 -0.70
C ARG A 50 11.57 1.47 0.03
N GLU A 51 10.36 1.90 0.30
CA GLU A 51 9.42 1.03 0.99
C GLU A 51 8.68 0.16 0.00
N ILE A 52 8.54 -1.12 0.34
CA ILE A 52 7.80 -2.07 -0.49
C ILE A 52 6.79 -2.81 0.37
N ILE A 53 5.75 -3.31 -0.29
CA ILE A 53 4.78 -4.18 0.35
C ILE A 53 4.70 -5.47 -0.44
N GLU A 54 4.39 -6.54 0.25
CA GLU A 54 4.23 -7.84 -0.37
C GLU A 54 2.86 -8.40 0.00
N THR A 55 2.17 -8.99 -0.96
CA THR A 55 0.87 -9.58 -0.73
C THR A 55 0.96 -11.08 -0.58
N ASP A 56 -0.12 -11.68 -0.10
CA ASP A 56 -0.19 -13.13 0.09
C ASP A 56 -0.17 -13.89 -1.24
N ALA A 57 -0.42 -13.21 -2.33
CA ALA A 57 -0.33 -13.81 -3.66
C ALA A 57 1.07 -13.70 -4.26
N GLY A 58 2.01 -13.11 -3.53
CA GLY A 58 3.38 -13.02 -3.99
C GLY A 58 3.72 -11.76 -4.77
N PHE A 59 2.82 -10.79 -4.84
CA PHE A 59 3.13 -9.53 -5.50
C PHE A 59 3.98 -8.66 -4.60
N VAL A 60 5.04 -8.11 -5.15
CA VAL A 60 5.91 -7.16 -4.46
C VAL A 60 5.74 -5.82 -5.14
N ILE A 61 5.27 -4.83 -4.40
CA ILE A 61 4.88 -3.54 -4.97
C ILE A 61 5.59 -2.44 -4.20
N GLY A 62 6.25 -1.55 -4.93
CA GLY A 62 6.86 -0.38 -4.30
C GLY A 62 5.80 0.59 -3.84
N MET A 63 6.00 1.17 -2.66
CA MET A 63 5.03 2.11 -2.13
C MET A 63 4.84 3.30 -3.07
N ASP A 64 5.89 3.69 -3.77
CA ASP A 64 5.82 4.79 -4.73
C ASP A 64 5.04 4.42 -5.99
N GLN A 65 4.76 3.14 -6.19
CA GLN A 65 3.96 2.69 -7.32
C GLN A 65 2.47 2.61 -6.98
N VAL A 66 2.13 2.62 -5.70
CA VAL A 66 0.74 2.46 -5.28
C VAL A 66 -0.05 3.71 -5.59
N ILE A 67 -1.19 3.55 -6.24
CA ILE A 67 -2.09 4.64 -6.53
C ILE A 67 -3.14 4.74 -5.44
N SER A 68 -3.74 3.63 -5.07
CA SER A 68 -4.76 3.63 -4.03
C SER A 68 -4.89 2.25 -3.41
N VAL A 69 -5.41 2.20 -2.19
CA VAL A 69 -5.74 0.96 -1.51
C VAL A 69 -7.17 1.11 -1.00
N ASN A 70 -8.05 0.20 -1.39
CA ASN A 70 -9.47 0.25 -1.04
C ASN A 70 -10.07 1.61 -1.40
N ASP A 71 -9.67 2.14 -2.57
CA ASP A 71 -10.15 3.43 -3.07
C ASP A 71 -9.69 4.65 -2.27
N LYS A 72 -8.73 4.45 -1.36
CA LYS A 72 -8.12 5.58 -0.67
C LYS A 72 -6.84 5.95 -1.42
N PRO A 73 -6.83 7.06 -2.11
CA PRO A 73 -5.67 7.43 -2.93
C PRO A 73 -4.52 7.87 -2.07
N GLN A 74 -3.34 7.43 -2.44
CA GLN A 74 -2.15 7.74 -1.67
C GLN A 74 -1.87 9.24 -1.62
N GLY A 75 -1.99 9.90 -2.75
CA GLY A 75 -1.60 11.29 -2.85
C GLY A 75 -2.50 12.25 -2.10
N ASN A 76 -3.75 11.83 -1.83
CA ASN A 76 -4.71 12.69 -1.17
C ASN A 76 -5.11 12.20 0.20
N TYR A 77 -4.36 11.27 0.72
CA TYR A 77 -4.71 10.69 2.00
C TYR A 77 -4.25 11.62 3.11
N CYS A 78 -5.15 12.14 3.84
CA CYS A 78 -4.80 12.95 4.99
C CYS A 78 -6.00 13.24 5.85
#